data_cca84ce7eaa7919c914ab0373970b424
#
_entry.id   cca84ce7eaa7919c914ab0373970b424
#
_cell.length_a   1.000
_cell.length_b   1.000
_cell.length_c   1.000
_cell.angle_alpha   90.00
_cell.angle_beta   90.00
_cell.angle_gamma   90.00
#
_symmetry.space_group_name_H-M   'P 1'
#
loop_
_entity.id
_entity.type
_entity.pdbx_description
1 polymer ?
#
loop_
_entity_poly.entity_id
_entity_poly.type
_entity_poly.pdbx_seq_one_letter_code
_entity_poly.pdbx_strand_id
1 'polypeptide(L)'
;MLDLASASHYTARAYRRASELVRNLDTSVADLVRTGRVRELRGIGPGIEARLQELIETGRIEELDELEREVRPELVGFGRLLGLSPKRSVEIGEALGISTAAEFREAIEAGRLTSVPGIGPKTEKKVRAALASASRPRPRRGLTLNRAHALVDGIAAALGGVAAGDPRRWADSSERLVIVTTDNNALELFSQLPQIVAVTEGGVGITVEGVPVELVIASSDVFGTALLRATGTDAYVEALEPLPDAPTEEEVYARLGVPYCPPELREEAHRRAPPPLVEVEDIRGDLHCHTTWSDGKASVLEMAEGAIARGYEYLAICDHTPSVGAVPGLTADDVLRQGEEIAAANEAVAPFRVLRGIECDILRDGSLDLPDSVLAELDWVQASVHGGQRMPAREMTARALEAMRNPYVRCLSHPKGRIINHRPENALDLDQAFEVALETGVALEVNGLPDRLDLRGEHVRRAIEAGVRIVCSTDAHSVRGLANMELAVRTARRGWATAADVVNALPWED
;
A
#
# COMPACT_ATOMS: atom_id res chain seq x y z
N MET A 1 -14.44 -4.47 14.55
CA MET A 1 -15.57 -4.62 15.47
C MET A 1 -15.40 -5.80 16.43
N LEU A 2 -15.23 -7.04 15.97
CA LEU A 2 -15.02 -8.21 16.85
C LEU A 2 -13.93 -8.03 17.92
N ASP A 3 -12.81 -7.38 17.61
CA ASP A 3 -11.77 -7.08 18.61
C ASP A 3 -12.20 -6.08 19.68
N LEU A 4 -13.28 -5.32 19.45
CA LEU A 4 -13.82 -4.30 20.37
C LEU A 4 -15.00 -4.81 21.17
N ALA A 5 -15.77 -5.74 20.60
CA ALA A 5 -16.93 -6.38 21.22
C ALA A 5 -16.57 -7.53 22.16
N SER A 6 -15.35 -7.56 22.69
CA SER A 6 -14.86 -8.62 23.60
C SER A 6 -14.94 -10.05 23.03
N ALA A 7 -15.11 -10.20 21.71
CA ALA A 7 -15.02 -11.48 21.05
C ALA A 7 -13.66 -12.14 21.27
N SER A 8 -13.61 -13.48 21.24
CA SER A 8 -12.35 -14.18 21.45
C SER A 8 -11.31 -13.75 20.38
N HIS A 9 -10.08 -13.61 20.77
CA HIS A 9 -8.97 -13.27 19.85
C HIS A 9 -8.85 -14.25 18.68
N TYR A 10 -9.28 -15.51 18.88
CA TYR A 10 -9.33 -16.55 17.84
C TYR A 10 -10.42 -16.23 16.79
N THR A 11 -11.58 -15.77 17.21
CA THR A 11 -12.69 -15.40 16.32
C THR A 11 -12.30 -14.24 15.42
N ALA A 12 -11.79 -13.15 15.98
CA ALA A 12 -11.35 -11.99 15.21
C ALA A 12 -10.24 -12.34 14.20
N ARG A 13 -9.30 -13.23 14.59
CA ARG A 13 -8.25 -13.70 13.69
C ARG A 13 -8.82 -14.58 12.55
N ALA A 14 -9.80 -15.45 12.84
CA ALA A 14 -10.45 -16.28 11.82
C ALA A 14 -11.17 -15.43 10.76
N TYR A 15 -11.92 -14.40 11.18
CA TYR A 15 -12.59 -13.47 10.25
C TYR A 15 -11.60 -12.65 9.42
N ARG A 16 -10.45 -12.21 9.99
CA ARG A 16 -9.40 -11.55 9.21
C ARG A 16 -8.84 -12.43 8.11
N ARG A 17 -8.48 -13.69 8.46
CA ARG A 17 -7.99 -14.66 7.47
C ARG A 17 -9.02 -14.96 6.39
N ALA A 18 -10.29 -15.13 6.78
CA ALA A 18 -11.37 -15.33 5.81
C ALA A 18 -11.57 -14.12 4.90
N SER A 19 -11.50 -12.89 5.44
CA SER A 19 -11.57 -11.67 4.65
C SER A 19 -10.42 -11.54 3.66
N GLU A 20 -9.19 -11.86 4.08
CA GLU A 20 -8.02 -11.91 3.20
C GLU A 20 -8.18 -12.97 2.12
N LEU A 21 -8.63 -14.17 2.50
CA LEU A 21 -8.91 -15.25 1.55
C LEU A 21 -9.96 -14.84 0.52
N VAL A 22 -11.11 -14.34 0.97
CA VAL A 22 -12.22 -13.91 0.09
C VAL A 22 -11.78 -12.80 -0.88
N ARG A 23 -10.97 -11.84 -0.42
CA ARG A 23 -10.42 -10.80 -1.28
C ARG A 23 -9.43 -11.35 -2.31
N ASN A 24 -8.83 -12.50 -2.04
CA ASN A 24 -7.78 -13.12 -2.83
C ASN A 24 -8.29 -14.27 -3.71
N LEU A 25 -9.61 -14.46 -3.83
CA LEU A 25 -10.20 -15.47 -4.69
C LEU A 25 -10.39 -14.95 -6.12
N ASP A 26 -9.95 -15.74 -7.08
CA ASP A 26 -10.22 -15.51 -8.50
C ASP A 26 -11.63 -15.98 -8.90
N THR A 27 -12.29 -16.72 -8.01
CA THR A 27 -13.63 -17.29 -8.21
C THR A 27 -14.65 -16.52 -7.37
N SER A 28 -15.85 -16.32 -7.89
CA SER A 28 -16.95 -15.69 -7.18
C SER A 28 -17.29 -16.45 -5.89
N VAL A 29 -17.16 -15.79 -4.74
CA VAL A 29 -17.56 -16.36 -3.44
C VAL A 29 -19.04 -16.72 -3.43
N ALA A 30 -19.88 -15.91 -4.10
CA ALA A 30 -21.31 -16.18 -4.21
C ALA A 30 -21.59 -17.51 -4.92
N ASP A 31 -20.80 -17.85 -5.94
CA ASP A 31 -20.98 -19.11 -6.67
C ASP A 31 -20.47 -20.31 -5.85
N LEU A 32 -19.37 -20.14 -5.11
CA LEU A 32 -18.90 -21.17 -4.19
C LEU A 32 -19.89 -21.45 -3.06
N VAL A 33 -20.54 -20.41 -2.53
CA VAL A 33 -21.59 -20.57 -1.52
C VAL A 33 -22.82 -21.25 -2.12
N ARG A 34 -23.33 -20.79 -3.27
CA ARG A 34 -24.50 -21.39 -3.93
C ARG A 34 -24.31 -22.84 -4.34
N THR A 35 -23.06 -23.22 -4.63
CA THR A 35 -22.69 -24.61 -4.99
C THR A 35 -22.29 -25.46 -3.79
N GLY A 36 -22.33 -24.92 -2.56
CA GLY A 36 -21.93 -25.62 -1.34
C GLY A 36 -20.42 -25.91 -1.22
N ARG A 37 -19.59 -25.26 -2.04
CA ARG A 37 -18.16 -25.52 -2.13
C ARG A 37 -17.27 -24.56 -1.32
N VAL A 38 -17.85 -23.60 -0.63
CA VAL A 38 -17.10 -22.56 0.11
C VAL A 38 -16.18 -23.14 1.20
N ARG A 39 -16.51 -24.35 1.73
CA ARG A 39 -15.68 -25.06 2.71
C ARG A 39 -14.45 -25.76 2.12
N GLU A 40 -14.37 -25.88 0.79
CA GLU A 40 -13.14 -26.34 0.13
C GLU A 40 -12.02 -25.31 0.31
N LEU A 41 -12.37 -24.06 0.61
CA LEU A 41 -11.42 -23.00 0.91
C LEU A 41 -10.80 -23.19 2.30
N ARG A 42 -9.50 -23.49 2.32
CA ARG A 42 -8.76 -23.71 3.57
C ARG A 42 -8.75 -22.43 4.43
N GLY A 43 -9.42 -22.49 5.57
CA GLY A 43 -9.56 -21.33 6.49
C GLY A 43 -11.00 -20.83 6.64
N ILE A 44 -11.94 -21.33 5.85
CA ILE A 44 -13.38 -21.11 6.04
C ILE A 44 -13.95 -22.22 6.91
N GLY A 45 -14.27 -21.88 8.15
CA GLY A 45 -14.96 -22.78 9.09
C GLY A 45 -16.48 -22.66 8.98
N PRO A 46 -17.23 -23.57 9.69
CA PRO A 46 -18.71 -23.58 9.63
C PRO A 46 -19.36 -22.24 10.00
N GLY A 47 -18.80 -21.50 10.98
CA GLY A 47 -19.33 -20.20 11.36
C GLY A 47 -19.20 -19.13 10.26
N ILE A 48 -18.07 -19.11 9.56
CA ILE A 48 -17.83 -18.16 8.47
C ILE A 48 -18.66 -18.55 7.25
N GLU A 49 -18.78 -19.86 6.94
CA GLU A 49 -19.67 -20.38 5.90
C GLU A 49 -21.11 -19.90 6.12
N ALA A 50 -21.64 -20.08 7.34
CA ALA A 50 -23.00 -19.64 7.68
C ALA A 50 -23.20 -18.13 7.46
N ARG A 51 -22.21 -17.29 7.81
CA ARG A 51 -22.26 -15.84 7.61
C ARG A 51 -22.16 -15.46 6.13
N LEU A 52 -21.35 -16.15 5.34
CA LEU A 52 -21.29 -15.94 3.89
C LEU A 52 -22.59 -16.34 3.21
N GLN A 53 -23.21 -17.44 3.66
CA GLN A 53 -24.49 -17.90 3.16
C GLN A 53 -25.59 -16.90 3.51
N GLU A 54 -25.70 -16.47 4.76
CA GLU A 54 -26.63 -15.44 5.22
C GLU A 54 -26.49 -14.15 4.40
N LEU A 55 -25.25 -13.67 4.18
CA LEU A 55 -24.98 -12.47 3.39
C LEU A 55 -25.49 -12.60 1.94
N ILE A 56 -25.28 -13.77 1.31
CA ILE A 56 -25.65 -13.98 -0.09
C ILE A 56 -27.15 -14.17 -0.24
N GLU A 57 -27.83 -14.81 0.72
CA GLU A 57 -29.26 -15.05 0.71
C GLU A 57 -30.08 -13.80 1.09
N THR A 58 -29.60 -13.04 2.07
CA THR A 58 -30.36 -11.93 2.69
C THR A 58 -29.80 -10.53 2.40
N GLY A 59 -28.57 -10.45 1.92
CA GLY A 59 -27.82 -9.19 1.79
C GLY A 59 -27.32 -8.62 3.11
N ARG A 60 -27.48 -9.33 4.23
CA ARG A 60 -27.14 -8.86 5.59
C ARG A 60 -26.49 -9.97 6.39
N ILE A 61 -25.81 -9.60 7.48
CA ILE A 61 -25.29 -10.51 8.50
C ILE A 61 -25.78 -10.01 9.85
N GLU A 62 -26.68 -10.74 10.50
CA GLU A 62 -27.30 -10.35 11.77
C GLU A 62 -26.26 -10.09 12.87
N GLU A 63 -25.24 -10.95 12.98
CA GLU A 63 -24.11 -10.76 13.90
C GLU A 63 -23.37 -9.44 13.63
N LEU A 64 -23.25 -9.01 12.38
CA LEU A 64 -22.63 -7.71 12.04
C LEU A 64 -23.52 -6.55 12.52
N ASP A 65 -24.81 -6.63 12.29
CA ASP A 65 -25.78 -5.61 12.73
C ASP A 65 -25.82 -5.48 14.27
N GLU A 66 -25.64 -6.60 14.99
CA GLU A 66 -25.50 -6.61 16.45
C GLU A 66 -24.19 -5.96 16.90
N LEU A 67 -23.07 -6.34 16.26
CA LEU A 67 -21.75 -5.77 16.53
C LEU A 67 -21.69 -4.27 16.22
N GLU A 68 -22.41 -3.80 15.20
CA GLU A 68 -22.50 -2.37 14.88
C GLU A 68 -23.23 -1.57 15.96
N ARG A 69 -24.27 -2.16 16.53
CA ARG A 69 -24.99 -1.55 17.67
C ARG A 69 -24.13 -1.50 18.93
N GLU A 70 -23.34 -2.54 19.20
CA GLU A 70 -22.45 -2.63 20.36
C GLU A 70 -21.23 -1.73 20.22
N VAL A 71 -20.54 -1.81 19.09
CA VAL A 71 -19.24 -1.11 18.84
C VAL A 71 -19.43 0.37 18.48
N ARG A 72 -20.63 0.74 17.99
CA ARG A 72 -20.94 2.13 17.56
C ARG A 72 -19.88 2.67 16.59
N PRO A 73 -19.89 2.26 15.32
CA PRO A 73 -18.85 2.62 14.32
C PRO A 73 -18.63 4.13 14.18
N GLU A 74 -19.68 4.93 14.32
CA GLU A 74 -19.63 6.39 14.29
C GLU A 74 -18.71 6.96 15.37
N LEU A 75 -18.86 6.52 16.63
CA LEU A 75 -17.98 6.94 17.73
C LEU A 75 -16.54 6.50 17.52
N VAL A 76 -16.35 5.28 17.02
CA VAL A 76 -15.00 4.74 16.74
C VAL A 76 -14.34 5.53 15.62
N GLY A 77 -15.04 5.82 14.53
CA GLY A 77 -14.53 6.60 13.41
C GLY A 77 -14.16 8.03 13.86
N PHE A 78 -15.07 8.70 14.53
CA PHE A 78 -14.84 10.06 15.04
C PHE A 78 -13.71 10.10 16.09
N GLY A 79 -13.67 9.15 17.01
CA GLY A 79 -12.60 9.06 17.99
C GLY A 79 -11.23 8.81 17.35
N ARG A 80 -11.14 7.96 16.34
CA ARG A 80 -9.90 7.74 15.57
C ARG A 80 -9.43 9.00 14.87
N LEU A 81 -10.34 9.75 14.26
CA LEU A 81 -10.05 11.05 13.67
C LEU A 81 -9.41 12.00 14.68
N LEU A 82 -9.85 11.96 15.94
CA LEU A 82 -9.31 12.76 17.04
C LEU A 82 -8.07 12.15 17.72
N GLY A 83 -7.54 11.04 17.19
CA GLY A 83 -6.35 10.36 17.70
C GLY A 83 -6.57 9.46 18.92
N LEU A 84 -7.80 9.03 19.14
CA LEU A 84 -8.16 8.03 20.16
C LEU A 84 -8.09 6.61 19.59
N SER A 85 -7.82 5.63 20.46
CA SER A 85 -7.96 4.22 20.07
C SER A 85 -9.43 3.84 20.00
N PRO A 86 -9.81 2.83 19.16
CA PRO A 86 -11.19 2.34 19.10
C PRO A 86 -11.76 1.95 20.47
N LYS A 87 -10.99 1.19 21.25
CA LYS A 87 -11.39 0.80 22.61
C LYS A 87 -11.70 2.02 23.49
N ARG A 88 -10.84 3.05 23.41
CA ARG A 88 -11.06 4.28 24.20
C ARG A 88 -12.30 5.06 23.74
N SER A 89 -12.63 5.02 22.45
CA SER A 89 -13.85 5.66 21.92
C SER A 89 -15.11 4.96 22.43
N VAL A 90 -15.13 3.64 22.49
CA VAL A 90 -16.23 2.85 23.06
C VAL A 90 -16.36 3.11 24.55
N GLU A 91 -15.27 3.06 25.33
CA GLU A 91 -15.25 3.38 26.76
C GLU A 91 -15.80 4.77 27.09
N ILE A 92 -15.49 5.77 26.26
CA ILE A 92 -16.05 7.13 26.38
C ILE A 92 -17.56 7.10 26.10
N GLY A 93 -17.98 6.41 25.04
CA GLY A 93 -19.38 6.27 24.69
C GLY A 93 -20.23 5.67 25.81
N GLU A 94 -19.73 4.61 26.43
CA GLU A 94 -20.39 3.95 27.55
C GLU A 94 -20.42 4.83 28.80
N ALA A 95 -19.27 5.39 29.18
CA ALA A 95 -19.15 6.19 30.40
C ALA A 95 -19.98 7.49 30.38
N LEU A 96 -20.13 8.10 29.19
CA LEU A 96 -20.87 9.36 29.03
C LEU A 96 -22.30 9.19 28.48
N GLY A 97 -22.70 7.95 28.14
CA GLY A 97 -24.00 7.64 27.56
C GLY A 97 -24.24 8.24 26.18
N ILE A 98 -23.16 8.42 25.38
CA ILE A 98 -23.21 9.02 24.05
C ILE A 98 -23.06 7.95 22.95
N SER A 99 -23.66 8.18 21.78
CA SER A 99 -23.71 7.23 20.68
C SER A 99 -23.33 7.81 19.32
N THR A 100 -23.39 9.14 19.19
CA THR A 100 -23.14 9.83 17.93
C THR A 100 -21.87 10.70 17.97
N ALA A 101 -21.33 11.04 16.79
CA ALA A 101 -20.22 11.97 16.66
C ALA A 101 -20.56 13.38 17.16
N ALA A 102 -21.84 13.80 17.00
CA ALA A 102 -22.33 15.09 17.49
C ALA A 102 -22.30 15.14 19.03
N GLU A 103 -22.84 14.14 19.69
CA GLU A 103 -22.79 14.02 21.16
C GLU A 103 -21.36 13.94 21.69
N PHE A 104 -20.47 13.26 20.94
CA PHE A 104 -19.07 13.17 21.30
C PHE A 104 -18.40 14.55 21.21
N ARG A 105 -18.69 15.33 20.17
CA ARG A 105 -18.21 16.71 20.03
C ARG A 105 -18.65 17.57 21.20
N GLU A 106 -19.95 17.57 21.52
CA GLU A 106 -20.51 18.31 22.67
C GLU A 106 -19.80 17.92 23.98
N ALA A 107 -19.54 16.62 24.18
CA ALA A 107 -18.82 16.14 25.36
C ALA A 107 -17.39 16.70 25.45
N ILE A 108 -16.69 16.80 24.32
CA ILE A 108 -15.35 17.39 24.25
C ILE A 108 -15.39 18.90 24.55
N GLU A 109 -16.32 19.61 23.93
CA GLU A 109 -16.47 21.06 24.09
C GLU A 109 -16.85 21.43 25.53
N ALA A 110 -17.75 20.64 26.13
CA ALA A 110 -18.15 20.78 27.52
C ALA A 110 -17.10 20.32 28.56
N GLY A 111 -15.98 19.75 28.14
CA GLY A 111 -14.94 19.29 29.05
C GLY A 111 -15.28 18.04 29.85
N ARG A 112 -16.22 17.21 29.35
CA ARG A 112 -16.72 16.02 30.06
C ARG A 112 -15.80 14.79 29.94
N LEU A 113 -14.77 14.81 29.09
CA LEU A 113 -13.90 13.64 28.89
C LEU A 113 -13.10 13.26 30.13
N THR A 114 -12.73 14.24 30.98
CA THR A 114 -12.00 13.99 32.22
C THR A 114 -12.79 13.25 33.28
N SER A 115 -14.12 13.15 33.13
CA SER A 115 -14.97 12.31 34.02
C SER A 115 -14.86 10.81 33.65
N VAL A 116 -14.30 10.48 32.50
CA VAL A 116 -14.09 9.09 32.06
C VAL A 116 -12.83 8.51 32.71
N PRO A 117 -12.90 7.34 33.36
CA PRO A 117 -11.74 6.71 33.98
C PRO A 117 -10.56 6.56 33.01
N GLY A 118 -9.37 7.00 33.44
CA GLY A 118 -8.14 6.95 32.65
C GLY A 118 -8.00 8.02 31.56
N ILE A 119 -8.88 9.01 31.51
CA ILE A 119 -8.70 10.22 30.69
C ILE A 119 -8.32 11.39 31.61
N GLY A 120 -7.04 11.79 31.53
CA GLY A 120 -6.56 12.96 32.25
C GLY A 120 -6.67 14.25 31.43
N PRO A 121 -6.46 15.43 32.10
CA PRO A 121 -6.54 16.74 31.44
C PRO A 121 -5.63 16.90 30.23
N LYS A 122 -4.49 16.21 30.21
CA LYS A 122 -3.56 16.21 29.07
C LYS A 122 -4.17 15.56 27.83
N THR A 123 -4.86 14.45 28.02
CA THR A 123 -5.53 13.74 26.90
C THR A 123 -6.71 14.56 26.40
N GLU A 124 -7.55 15.09 27.29
CA GLU A 124 -8.67 15.96 26.90
C GLU A 124 -8.20 17.19 26.15
N LYS A 125 -7.14 17.89 26.63
CA LYS A 125 -6.56 19.03 25.91
C LYS A 125 -6.10 18.66 24.50
N LYS A 126 -5.49 17.49 24.34
CA LYS A 126 -5.03 16.99 23.02
C LYS A 126 -6.22 16.69 22.09
N VAL A 127 -7.26 16.04 22.59
CA VAL A 127 -8.47 15.73 21.80
C VAL A 127 -9.20 17.02 21.41
N ARG A 128 -9.32 17.99 22.32
CA ARG A 128 -9.93 19.31 22.05
C ARG A 128 -9.12 20.09 21.02
N ALA A 129 -7.80 20.05 21.08
CA ALA A 129 -6.94 20.68 20.06
C ALA A 129 -7.10 20.03 18.69
N ALA A 130 -7.24 18.68 18.64
CA ALA A 130 -7.53 17.96 17.41
C ALA A 130 -8.90 18.35 16.83
N LEU A 131 -9.92 18.52 17.67
CA LEU A 131 -11.24 18.99 17.25
C LEU A 131 -11.21 20.43 16.73
N ALA A 132 -10.46 21.32 17.38
CA ALA A 132 -10.33 22.73 16.98
C ALA A 132 -9.53 22.93 15.69
N SER A 133 -8.61 22.01 15.35
CA SER A 133 -7.85 22.04 14.09
C SER A 133 -8.67 21.57 12.88
N ALA A 134 -9.98 21.55 12.97
CA ALA A 134 -10.94 20.90 12.10
C ALA A 134 -11.12 21.48 10.69
N SER A 135 -10.33 22.46 10.27
CA SER A 135 -10.31 22.85 8.83
C SER A 135 -9.73 21.75 7.94
N ARG A 136 -8.85 20.87 8.47
CA ARG A 136 -8.32 19.67 7.81
C ARG A 136 -8.07 18.59 8.86
N PRO A 137 -9.10 17.79 9.21
CA PRO A 137 -8.93 16.71 10.17
C PRO A 137 -7.90 15.68 9.64
N ARG A 138 -6.99 15.25 10.50
CA ARG A 138 -5.97 14.25 10.18
C ARG A 138 -6.11 13.04 11.09
N PRO A 139 -6.17 11.83 10.53
CA PRO A 139 -6.20 10.61 11.33
C PRO A 139 -4.86 10.41 12.05
N ARG A 140 -4.84 9.52 13.03
CA ARG A 140 -3.61 9.14 13.72
C ARG A 140 -2.61 8.44 12.78
N ARG A 141 -3.12 7.73 11.75
CA ARG A 141 -2.36 7.03 10.72
C ARG A 141 -3.14 7.14 9.41
N GLY A 142 -2.44 7.40 8.32
CA GLY A 142 -3.02 7.34 6.98
C GLY A 142 -3.34 5.91 6.55
N LEU A 143 -4.16 5.77 5.52
CA LEU A 143 -4.35 4.50 4.82
C LEU A 143 -3.14 4.21 3.94
N THR A 144 -2.73 2.95 3.86
CA THR A 144 -1.80 2.50 2.81
C THR A 144 -2.45 2.69 1.44
N LEU A 145 -1.63 2.84 0.42
CA LEU A 145 -2.08 3.22 -0.94
C LEU A 145 -3.16 2.28 -1.49
N ASN A 146 -2.94 0.97 -1.44
CA ASN A 146 -3.92 -0.03 -1.88
C ASN A 146 -5.26 0.07 -1.13
N ARG A 147 -5.22 0.39 0.16
CA ARG A 147 -6.43 0.55 0.98
C ARG A 147 -7.15 1.85 0.64
N ALA A 148 -6.40 2.92 0.40
CA ALA A 148 -6.94 4.21 -0.02
C ALA A 148 -7.66 4.09 -1.36
N HIS A 149 -7.05 3.44 -2.35
CA HIS A 149 -7.68 3.15 -3.65
C HIS A 149 -8.96 2.32 -3.48
N ALA A 150 -8.90 1.20 -2.77
CA ALA A 150 -10.09 0.35 -2.57
C ALA A 150 -11.30 1.11 -1.97
N LEU A 151 -11.04 2.11 -1.11
CA LEU A 151 -12.10 2.94 -0.53
C LEU A 151 -12.53 4.06 -1.47
N VAL A 152 -11.60 4.87 -1.97
CA VAL A 152 -11.92 6.07 -2.75
C VAL A 152 -12.57 5.72 -4.08
N ASP A 153 -12.09 4.67 -4.77
CA ASP A 153 -12.65 4.23 -6.05
C ASP A 153 -14.08 3.70 -5.89
N GLY A 154 -14.33 2.93 -4.81
CA GLY A 154 -15.68 2.46 -4.50
C GLY A 154 -16.66 3.60 -4.18
N ILE A 155 -16.22 4.61 -3.43
CA ILE A 155 -17.04 5.79 -3.11
C ILE A 155 -17.23 6.66 -4.37
N ALA A 156 -16.17 6.90 -5.14
CA ALA A 156 -16.22 7.69 -6.36
C ALA A 156 -17.17 7.08 -7.39
N ALA A 157 -17.08 5.76 -7.60
CA ALA A 157 -17.99 5.03 -8.50
C ALA A 157 -19.46 5.15 -8.07
N ALA A 158 -19.75 5.04 -6.77
CA ALA A 158 -21.10 5.18 -6.25
C ALA A 158 -21.67 6.61 -6.41
N LEU A 159 -20.80 7.63 -6.43
CA LEU A 159 -21.18 9.04 -6.54
C LEU A 159 -21.05 9.59 -7.98
N GLY A 160 -20.73 8.76 -8.97
CA GLY A 160 -20.47 9.22 -10.34
C GLY A 160 -19.34 10.25 -10.41
N GLY A 161 -18.35 10.13 -9.53
CA GLY A 161 -17.25 11.08 -9.37
C GLY A 161 -15.88 10.49 -9.74
N VAL A 162 -14.85 11.31 -9.57
CA VAL A 162 -13.45 10.97 -9.79
C VAL A 162 -12.68 11.08 -8.48
N ALA A 163 -11.89 10.05 -8.17
CA ALA A 163 -10.96 10.07 -7.06
C ALA A 163 -9.90 11.17 -7.25
N ALA A 164 -9.55 11.87 -6.18
CA ALA A 164 -8.56 12.94 -6.17
C ALA A 164 -7.62 12.83 -4.95
N GLY A 165 -6.76 13.78 -4.74
CA GLY A 165 -5.86 13.85 -3.59
C GLY A 165 -4.73 12.81 -3.62
N ASP A 166 -4.32 12.37 -2.44
CA ASP A 166 -3.21 11.43 -2.24
C ASP A 166 -3.33 10.14 -3.06
N PRO A 167 -4.49 9.45 -3.11
CA PRO A 167 -4.63 8.24 -3.92
C PRO A 167 -4.35 8.51 -5.40
N ARG A 168 -4.90 9.57 -5.97
CA ARG A 168 -4.70 9.89 -7.38
C ARG A 168 -3.25 10.28 -7.70
N ARG A 169 -2.51 10.83 -6.73
CA ARG A 169 -1.07 11.07 -6.84
C ARG A 169 -0.23 9.82 -6.57
N TRP A 170 -0.85 8.70 -6.24
CA TRP A 170 -0.15 7.48 -5.82
C TRP A 170 0.78 7.70 -4.63
N ALA A 171 0.39 8.60 -3.71
CA ALA A 171 1.15 8.87 -2.50
C ALA A 171 1.20 7.62 -1.60
N ASP A 172 2.31 7.40 -0.91
CA ASP A 172 2.59 6.20 -0.12
C ASP A 172 1.50 5.88 0.92
N SER A 173 0.86 6.93 1.43
CA SER A 173 -0.29 6.82 2.35
C SER A 173 -1.19 8.03 2.22
N SER A 174 -2.46 7.87 2.59
CA SER A 174 -3.48 8.91 2.49
C SER A 174 -4.05 9.24 3.85
N GLU A 175 -3.90 10.49 4.27
CA GLU A 175 -4.52 11.00 5.51
C GLU A 175 -5.95 11.49 5.28
N ARG A 176 -6.35 11.68 4.04
CA ARG A 176 -7.70 12.05 3.60
C ARG A 176 -7.98 11.48 2.22
N LEU A 177 -9.24 11.28 1.93
CA LEU A 177 -9.72 10.93 0.59
C LEU A 177 -10.51 12.10 0.04
N VAL A 178 -10.45 12.31 -1.27
CA VAL A 178 -11.18 13.38 -1.94
C VAL A 178 -11.85 12.81 -3.19
N ILE A 179 -13.11 13.18 -3.38
CA ILE A 179 -13.88 12.86 -4.59
C ILE A 179 -14.37 14.16 -5.21
N VAL A 180 -14.23 14.29 -6.52
CA VAL A 180 -14.78 15.41 -7.30
C VAL A 180 -15.88 14.86 -8.19
N THR A 181 -17.05 15.47 -8.16
CA THR A 181 -18.20 15.07 -8.99
C THR A 181 -18.94 16.28 -9.55
N THR A 182 -19.69 16.06 -10.62
CA THR A 182 -20.62 17.06 -11.16
C THR A 182 -22.08 16.84 -10.72
N ASP A 183 -22.34 15.75 -9.98
CA ASP A 183 -23.69 15.43 -9.52
C ASP A 183 -24.03 16.24 -8.25
N ASN A 184 -25.00 17.14 -8.37
CA ASN A 184 -25.48 17.93 -7.24
C ASN A 184 -26.23 17.10 -6.16
N ASN A 185 -26.68 15.90 -6.48
CA ASN A 185 -27.35 15.01 -5.53
C ASN A 185 -26.35 14.12 -4.76
N ALA A 186 -25.07 14.16 -5.13
CA ALA A 186 -24.05 13.31 -4.53
C ALA A 186 -23.95 13.46 -3.00
N LEU A 187 -24.24 14.64 -2.43
CA LEU A 187 -24.17 14.87 -0.99
C LEU A 187 -25.21 14.05 -0.20
N GLU A 188 -26.41 13.90 -0.74
CA GLU A 188 -27.46 13.07 -0.11
C GLU A 188 -27.08 11.60 -0.12
N LEU A 189 -26.62 11.09 -1.27
CA LEU A 189 -26.16 9.71 -1.42
C LEU A 189 -24.91 9.44 -0.56
N PHE A 190 -24.00 10.40 -0.48
CA PHE A 190 -22.73 10.30 0.26
C PHE A 190 -22.96 9.90 1.74
N SER A 191 -23.92 10.49 2.39
CA SER A 191 -24.23 10.20 3.81
C SER A 191 -24.81 8.79 4.02
N GLN A 192 -25.31 8.13 2.97
CA GLN A 192 -25.93 6.81 3.01
C GLN A 192 -24.97 5.69 2.64
N LEU A 193 -23.75 6.02 2.18
CA LEU A 193 -22.77 5.02 1.77
C LEU A 193 -22.27 4.21 2.98
N PRO A 194 -22.17 2.88 2.86
CA PRO A 194 -21.76 2.01 3.98
C PRO A 194 -20.30 2.27 4.45
N GLN A 195 -19.48 2.92 3.61
CA GLN A 195 -18.13 3.31 3.97
C GLN A 195 -18.08 4.56 4.86
N ILE A 196 -19.13 5.36 4.87
CA ILE A 196 -19.24 6.63 5.62
C ILE A 196 -20.03 6.38 6.89
N VAL A 197 -19.37 6.40 8.04
CA VAL A 197 -20.00 6.12 9.34
C VAL A 197 -20.49 7.39 10.06
N ALA A 198 -20.02 8.56 9.64
CA ALA A 198 -20.47 9.85 10.13
C ALA A 198 -20.21 10.93 9.07
N VAL A 199 -20.97 12.02 9.11
CA VAL A 199 -20.70 13.24 8.33
C VAL A 199 -20.62 14.41 9.30
N THR A 200 -19.57 15.23 9.15
CA THR A 200 -19.37 16.44 9.97
C THR A 200 -20.28 17.58 9.51
N GLU A 201 -20.44 18.63 10.32
CA GLU A 201 -21.21 19.83 9.95
C GLU A 201 -20.66 20.51 8.67
N GLY A 202 -19.36 20.34 8.39
CA GLY A 202 -18.72 20.82 7.17
C GLY A 202 -18.88 19.92 5.95
N GLY A 203 -19.72 18.86 6.02
CA GLY A 203 -19.95 17.94 4.91
C GLY A 203 -18.83 16.93 4.65
N VAL A 204 -17.86 16.80 5.56
CA VAL A 204 -16.78 15.82 5.47
C VAL A 204 -17.25 14.49 6.04
N GLY A 205 -17.22 13.42 5.23
CA GLY A 205 -17.50 12.06 5.67
C GLY A 205 -16.33 11.50 6.50
N ILE A 206 -16.64 10.57 7.38
CA ILE A 206 -15.66 9.86 8.21
C ILE A 206 -15.85 8.37 7.99
N THR A 207 -14.78 7.66 7.65
CA THR A 207 -14.78 6.19 7.54
C THR A 207 -14.66 5.54 8.94
N VAL A 208 -14.98 4.26 9.05
CA VAL A 208 -14.77 3.48 10.29
C VAL A 208 -13.30 3.51 10.77
N GLU A 209 -12.35 3.73 9.85
CA GLU A 209 -10.92 3.87 10.15
C GLU A 209 -10.55 5.26 10.66
N GLY A 210 -11.51 6.20 10.66
CA GLY A 210 -11.31 7.58 11.08
C GLY A 210 -10.65 8.45 10.02
N VAL A 211 -10.63 8.00 8.78
CA VAL A 211 -10.08 8.77 7.65
C VAL A 211 -11.17 9.67 7.09
N PRO A 212 -10.91 10.99 6.97
CA PRO A 212 -11.87 11.92 6.39
C PRO A 212 -12.00 11.73 4.88
N VAL A 213 -13.21 11.92 4.38
CA VAL A 213 -13.56 11.88 2.96
C VAL A 213 -14.21 13.21 2.59
N GLU A 214 -13.59 13.97 1.74
CA GLU A 214 -14.09 15.25 1.25
C GLU A 214 -14.82 15.03 -0.08
N LEU A 215 -16.01 15.61 -0.22
CA LEU A 215 -16.76 15.63 -1.47
C LEU A 215 -16.74 17.04 -2.05
N VAL A 216 -16.22 17.17 -3.25
CA VAL A 216 -16.19 18.41 -4.02
C VAL A 216 -17.19 18.32 -5.17
N ILE A 217 -18.21 19.18 -5.15
CA ILE A 217 -19.19 19.26 -6.23
C ILE A 217 -18.82 20.48 -7.08
N ALA A 218 -18.56 20.25 -8.36
CA ALA A 218 -18.16 21.29 -9.31
C ALA A 218 -19.03 21.25 -10.57
N SER A 219 -19.37 22.38 -11.14
CA SER A 219 -20.02 22.40 -12.43
C SER A 219 -19.08 21.92 -13.54
N SER A 220 -19.64 21.42 -14.64
CA SER A 220 -18.87 20.81 -15.73
C SER A 220 -17.85 21.74 -16.37
N ASP A 221 -18.10 23.03 -16.38
CA ASP A 221 -17.22 24.07 -16.95
C ASP A 221 -15.96 24.36 -16.12
N VAL A 222 -15.98 24.05 -14.83
CA VAL A 222 -14.84 24.20 -13.90
C VAL A 222 -14.33 22.88 -13.33
N PHE A 223 -14.84 21.75 -13.82
CA PHE A 223 -14.52 20.43 -13.27
C PHE A 223 -13.01 20.14 -13.30
N GLY A 224 -12.33 20.44 -14.41
CA GLY A 224 -10.89 20.24 -14.52
C GLY A 224 -10.09 21.07 -13.52
N THR A 225 -10.50 22.32 -13.29
CA THR A 225 -9.89 23.19 -12.27
C THR A 225 -10.08 22.64 -10.86
N ALA A 226 -11.31 22.21 -10.54
CA ALA A 226 -11.63 21.59 -9.25
C ALA A 226 -10.84 20.29 -9.04
N LEU A 227 -10.74 19.45 -10.07
CA LEU A 227 -10.01 18.17 -10.01
C LEU A 227 -8.51 18.40 -9.83
N LEU A 228 -7.90 19.36 -10.55
CA LEU A 228 -6.50 19.74 -10.37
C LEU A 228 -6.24 20.23 -8.95
N ARG A 229 -7.07 21.15 -8.47
CA ARG A 229 -6.98 21.71 -7.11
C ARG A 229 -7.12 20.63 -6.02
N ALA A 230 -8.04 19.70 -6.21
CA ALA A 230 -8.27 18.60 -5.28
C ALA A 230 -7.15 17.53 -5.33
N THR A 231 -6.43 17.42 -6.45
CA THR A 231 -5.39 16.43 -6.67
C THR A 231 -4.00 16.90 -6.24
N GLY A 232 -3.58 18.12 -6.62
CA GLY A 232 -2.26 18.64 -6.27
C GLY A 232 -2.08 18.84 -4.77
N THR A 233 -0.83 18.87 -4.32
CA THR A 233 -0.52 19.36 -2.97
C THR A 233 -0.81 20.86 -2.88
N ASP A 234 -0.95 21.37 -1.66
CA ASP A 234 -1.17 22.81 -1.47
C ASP A 234 -0.06 23.63 -2.14
N ALA A 235 1.20 23.24 -1.93
CA ALA A 235 2.35 23.93 -2.52
C ALA A 235 2.35 23.89 -4.05
N TYR A 236 1.92 22.76 -4.65
CA TYR A 236 1.80 22.64 -6.09
C TYR A 236 0.72 23.57 -6.66
N VAL A 237 -0.46 23.57 -6.04
CA VAL A 237 -1.59 24.39 -6.46
C VAL A 237 -1.27 25.88 -6.30
N GLU A 238 -0.74 26.30 -5.15
CA GLU A 238 -0.37 27.68 -4.86
C GLU A 238 0.64 28.25 -5.88
N ALA A 239 1.56 27.42 -6.36
CA ALA A 239 2.55 27.85 -7.36
C ALA A 239 1.97 28.03 -8.78
N LEU A 240 0.78 27.47 -9.04
CA LEU A 240 0.05 27.62 -10.30
C LEU A 240 -1.02 28.72 -10.26
N GLU A 241 -1.38 29.22 -9.06
CA GLU A 241 -2.42 30.23 -8.90
C GLU A 241 -2.07 31.57 -9.61
N PRO A 242 -3.07 32.28 -10.19
CA PRO A 242 -4.48 31.90 -10.21
C PRO A 242 -4.79 30.83 -11.26
N LEU A 243 -5.54 29.78 -10.85
CA LEU A 243 -5.98 28.74 -11.78
C LEU A 243 -7.15 29.25 -12.65
N PRO A 244 -7.07 29.12 -13.98
CA PRO A 244 -8.18 29.44 -14.87
C PRO A 244 -9.30 28.39 -14.74
N ASP A 245 -10.55 28.82 -14.86
CA ASP A 245 -11.69 27.92 -14.96
C ASP A 245 -11.62 27.10 -16.25
N ALA A 246 -11.72 25.77 -16.17
CA ALA A 246 -11.69 24.89 -17.32
C ALA A 246 -12.38 23.54 -17.03
N PRO A 247 -13.02 22.93 -18.04
CA PRO A 247 -13.72 21.65 -17.90
C PRO A 247 -12.79 20.45 -17.77
N THR A 248 -11.54 20.54 -18.25
CA THR A 248 -10.53 19.47 -18.12
C THR A 248 -9.21 20.00 -17.57
N GLU A 249 -8.43 19.13 -16.97
CA GLU A 249 -7.11 19.51 -16.45
C GLU A 249 -6.15 19.93 -17.58
N GLU A 250 -6.22 19.27 -18.74
CA GLU A 250 -5.42 19.60 -19.92
C GLU A 250 -5.67 21.05 -20.37
N GLU A 251 -6.94 21.49 -20.35
CA GLU A 251 -7.28 22.87 -20.66
C GLU A 251 -6.77 23.86 -19.61
N VAL A 252 -6.76 23.48 -18.31
CA VAL A 252 -6.15 24.33 -17.27
C VAL A 252 -4.69 24.58 -17.61
N TYR A 253 -3.91 23.53 -17.87
CA TYR A 253 -2.48 23.64 -18.22
C TYR A 253 -2.27 24.43 -19.52
N ALA A 254 -3.10 24.19 -20.53
CA ALA A 254 -3.04 24.92 -21.80
C ALA A 254 -3.28 26.43 -21.60
N ARG A 255 -4.28 26.81 -20.78
CA ARG A 255 -4.57 28.24 -20.47
C ARG A 255 -3.50 28.88 -19.60
N LEU A 256 -2.81 28.10 -18.74
CA LEU A 256 -1.64 28.56 -17.99
C LEU A 256 -0.38 28.71 -18.85
N GLY A 257 -0.36 28.12 -20.05
CA GLY A 257 0.81 28.10 -20.91
C GLY A 257 1.98 27.26 -20.37
N VAL A 258 1.68 26.22 -19.58
CA VAL A 258 2.68 25.31 -19.02
C VAL A 258 2.40 23.86 -19.47
N PRO A 259 3.42 23.00 -19.53
CA PRO A 259 3.22 21.58 -19.88
C PRO A 259 2.27 20.87 -18.91
N TYR A 260 1.49 19.92 -19.43
CA TYR A 260 0.68 19.04 -18.58
C TYR A 260 1.55 18.27 -17.60
N CYS A 261 1.13 18.23 -16.35
CA CYS A 261 1.78 17.48 -15.28
C CYS A 261 0.89 16.31 -14.84
N PRO A 262 1.35 15.05 -14.96
CA PRO A 262 0.63 13.90 -14.47
C PRO A 262 0.35 14.01 -12.95
N PRO A 263 -0.77 13.44 -12.46
CA PRO A 263 -1.15 13.54 -11.06
C PRO A 263 -0.04 13.15 -10.07
N GLU A 264 0.70 12.08 -10.34
CA GLU A 264 1.78 11.56 -9.49
C GLU A 264 2.95 12.53 -9.29
N LEU A 265 3.11 13.52 -10.16
CA LEU A 265 4.17 14.53 -10.09
C LEU A 265 3.72 15.85 -9.46
N ARG A 266 2.46 15.96 -9.02
CA ARG A 266 1.88 17.21 -8.48
C ARG A 266 2.16 17.40 -6.99
N GLU A 267 3.41 17.15 -6.56
CA GLU A 267 3.88 17.34 -5.19
C GLU A 267 4.63 18.67 -5.04
N GLU A 268 5.54 18.94 -5.96
CA GLU A 268 6.29 20.20 -6.03
C GLU A 268 6.06 20.87 -7.38
N ALA A 269 5.99 22.19 -7.38
CA ALA A 269 5.81 22.94 -8.61
C ALA A 269 7.07 22.89 -9.49
N HIS A 270 6.88 22.51 -10.73
CA HIS A 270 7.91 22.54 -11.74
C HIS A 270 7.31 23.03 -13.07
N ARG A 271 8.12 23.72 -13.87
CA ARG A 271 7.74 24.19 -15.22
C ARG A 271 8.34 23.34 -16.33
N ARG A 272 9.06 22.29 -15.97
CA ARG A 272 9.69 21.36 -16.93
C ARG A 272 8.63 20.35 -17.39
N ALA A 273 8.60 20.07 -18.69
CA ALA A 273 7.81 18.96 -19.20
C ALA A 273 8.33 17.64 -18.61
N PRO A 274 7.45 16.77 -18.06
CA PRO A 274 7.86 15.44 -17.64
C PRO A 274 8.45 14.66 -18.82
N PRO A 275 9.45 13.79 -18.60
CA PRO A 275 9.85 12.83 -19.60
C PRO A 275 8.73 11.79 -19.84
N PRO A 276 8.83 10.92 -20.86
CA PRO A 276 7.96 9.76 -20.98
C PRO A 276 8.19 8.84 -19.78
N LEU A 277 7.29 8.91 -18.80
CA LEU A 277 7.40 8.11 -17.57
C LEU A 277 7.18 6.62 -17.88
N VAL A 278 7.85 5.75 -17.13
CA VAL A 278 7.65 4.29 -17.22
C VAL A 278 6.18 3.92 -16.98
N GLU A 279 5.66 2.99 -17.78
CA GLU A 279 4.30 2.44 -17.64
C GLU A 279 4.37 0.95 -17.21
N VAL A 280 3.26 0.41 -16.74
CA VAL A 280 3.20 -1.01 -16.33
C VAL A 280 3.49 -1.93 -17.53
N GLU A 281 3.05 -1.52 -18.70
CA GLU A 281 3.24 -2.22 -19.98
C GLU A 281 4.70 -2.25 -20.46
N ASP A 282 5.56 -1.38 -19.94
CA ASP A 282 7.00 -1.40 -20.21
C ASP A 282 7.72 -2.52 -19.44
N ILE A 283 7.11 -3.03 -18.36
CA ILE A 283 7.72 -4.06 -17.50
C ILE A 283 7.61 -5.43 -18.17
N ARG A 284 8.74 -6.06 -18.39
CA ARG A 284 8.86 -7.36 -19.08
C ARG A 284 8.95 -8.55 -18.14
N GLY A 285 9.25 -8.33 -16.86
CA GLY A 285 9.32 -9.38 -15.87
C GLY A 285 9.34 -8.85 -14.45
N ASP A 286 9.16 -9.75 -13.49
CA ASP A 286 9.27 -9.45 -12.07
C ASP A 286 10.52 -10.13 -11.50
N LEU A 287 11.34 -9.38 -10.77
CA LEU A 287 12.64 -9.85 -10.28
C LEU A 287 12.64 -10.10 -8.76
N HIS A 288 11.45 -10.13 -8.13
CA HIS A 288 11.31 -10.45 -6.71
C HIS A 288 9.95 -11.03 -6.38
N CYS A 289 9.88 -12.35 -6.25
CA CYS A 289 8.72 -13.04 -5.70
C CYS A 289 9.11 -14.32 -4.95
N HIS A 290 8.21 -14.78 -4.10
CA HIS A 290 8.39 -15.92 -3.18
C HIS A 290 7.46 -17.06 -3.51
N THR A 291 7.89 -18.28 -3.14
CA THR A 291 7.13 -19.51 -3.37
C THR A 291 6.93 -20.28 -2.07
N THR A 292 6.31 -21.46 -2.15
CA THR A 292 6.15 -22.38 -1.03
C THR A 292 7.47 -22.93 -0.49
N TRP A 293 8.60 -22.59 -1.09
CA TRP A 293 9.93 -22.90 -0.56
C TRP A 293 10.27 -22.06 0.67
N SER A 294 9.75 -20.83 0.74
CA SER A 294 9.86 -20.00 1.95
C SER A 294 8.49 -19.71 2.55
N ASP A 295 7.93 -18.55 2.35
CA ASP A 295 6.67 -18.09 2.92
C ASP A 295 5.61 -17.69 1.88
N GLY A 296 5.90 -17.91 0.61
CA GLY A 296 4.94 -17.78 -0.48
C GLY A 296 3.84 -18.85 -0.39
N LYS A 297 2.75 -18.64 -1.13
CA LYS A 297 1.53 -19.46 -1.11
C LYS A 297 1.31 -20.27 -2.38
N ALA A 298 2.18 -20.12 -3.36
CA ALA A 298 2.11 -20.77 -4.67
C ALA A 298 3.44 -21.46 -4.98
N SER A 299 3.38 -22.53 -5.78
CA SER A 299 4.56 -23.21 -6.33
C SER A 299 5.27 -22.34 -7.37
N VAL A 300 6.47 -22.74 -7.76
CA VAL A 300 7.23 -22.12 -8.85
C VAL A 300 6.38 -22.04 -10.13
N LEU A 301 5.73 -23.15 -10.49
CA LEU A 301 4.92 -23.22 -11.71
C LEU A 301 3.70 -22.30 -11.65
N GLU A 302 2.95 -22.28 -10.52
CA GLU A 302 1.79 -21.41 -10.36
C GLU A 302 2.18 -19.92 -10.42
N MET A 303 3.34 -19.53 -9.85
CA MET A 303 3.84 -18.16 -9.97
C MET A 303 4.21 -17.83 -11.41
N ALA A 304 4.86 -18.74 -12.13
CA ALA A 304 5.20 -18.56 -13.55
C ALA A 304 3.94 -18.39 -14.43
N GLU A 305 2.93 -19.25 -14.26
CA GLU A 305 1.63 -19.13 -14.97
C GLU A 305 0.95 -17.79 -14.67
N GLY A 306 1.00 -17.34 -13.43
CA GLY A 306 0.47 -16.04 -13.02
C GLY A 306 1.21 -14.86 -13.65
N ALA A 307 2.53 -14.96 -13.85
CA ALA A 307 3.34 -13.96 -14.53
C ALA A 307 3.07 -13.94 -16.04
N ILE A 308 2.95 -15.10 -16.67
CA ILE A 308 2.54 -15.24 -18.08
C ILE A 308 1.17 -14.60 -18.33
N ALA A 309 0.20 -14.85 -17.46
CA ALA A 309 -1.13 -14.25 -17.57
C ALA A 309 -1.13 -12.72 -17.49
N ARG A 310 -0.04 -12.10 -16.99
CA ARG A 310 0.20 -10.65 -16.94
C ARG A 310 0.99 -10.14 -18.14
N GLY A 311 1.39 -11.02 -19.07
CA GLY A 311 2.17 -10.66 -20.25
C GLY A 311 3.68 -10.52 -19.99
N TYR A 312 4.20 -11.04 -18.87
CA TYR A 312 5.63 -11.03 -18.59
C TYR A 312 6.36 -12.07 -19.48
N GLU A 313 7.64 -11.83 -19.69
CA GLU A 313 8.55 -12.70 -20.44
C GLU A 313 9.40 -13.55 -19.49
N TYR A 314 9.61 -13.07 -18.26
CA TYR A 314 10.40 -13.77 -17.26
C TYR A 314 9.96 -13.44 -15.82
N LEU A 315 10.39 -14.28 -14.87
CA LEU A 315 10.14 -14.14 -13.44
C LEU A 315 11.34 -14.66 -12.65
N ALA A 316 11.85 -13.92 -11.67
CA ALA A 316 12.84 -14.42 -10.72
C ALA A 316 12.18 -14.93 -9.45
N ILE A 317 12.46 -16.17 -9.06
CA ILE A 317 12.07 -16.72 -7.76
C ILE A 317 13.14 -16.34 -6.74
N CYS A 318 12.75 -15.56 -5.73
CA CYS A 318 13.67 -14.98 -4.74
C CYS A 318 13.27 -15.37 -3.32
N ASP A 319 13.17 -16.67 -3.04
CA ASP A 319 12.85 -17.16 -1.70
C ASP A 319 13.92 -16.75 -0.68
N HIS A 320 13.55 -16.66 0.60
CA HIS A 320 14.40 -16.19 1.69
C HIS A 320 15.53 -17.15 2.04
N THR A 321 16.60 -16.63 2.65
CA THR A 321 17.67 -17.41 3.30
C THR A 321 17.42 -17.58 4.81
N PRO A 322 18.09 -18.53 5.51
CA PRO A 322 17.76 -18.90 6.88
C PRO A 322 17.90 -17.78 7.91
N SER A 323 18.78 -16.79 7.70
CA SER A 323 19.06 -15.71 8.66
C SER A 323 17.90 -14.74 8.86
N VAL A 324 16.89 -14.74 8.01
CA VAL A 324 15.64 -14.00 8.22
C VAL A 324 14.97 -14.43 9.55
N GLY A 325 15.00 -15.72 9.88
CA GLY A 325 14.61 -16.28 11.17
C GLY A 325 13.11 -16.24 11.51
N ALA A 326 12.35 -15.40 10.84
CA ALA A 326 10.89 -15.27 11.04
C ALA A 326 10.07 -16.21 10.15
N VAL A 327 10.65 -16.67 9.06
CA VAL A 327 10.05 -17.55 8.05
C VAL A 327 11.04 -18.65 7.66
N PRO A 328 10.61 -19.75 7.05
CA PRO A 328 11.53 -20.74 6.47
C PRO A 328 12.45 -20.06 5.43
N GLY A 329 13.70 -20.47 5.39
CA GLY A 329 14.69 -19.98 4.44
C GLY A 329 15.50 -21.12 3.84
N LEU A 330 15.99 -20.94 2.61
CA LEU A 330 16.68 -21.94 1.81
C LEU A 330 18.15 -22.04 2.23
N THR A 331 18.57 -23.23 2.61
CA THR A 331 20.00 -23.59 2.72
C THR A 331 20.62 -23.76 1.33
N ALA A 332 21.94 -23.88 1.24
CA ALA A 332 22.62 -24.17 0.00
C ALA A 332 22.07 -25.40 -0.74
N ASP A 333 21.76 -26.47 0.01
CA ASP A 333 21.18 -27.70 -0.54
C ASP A 333 19.73 -27.48 -1.01
N ASP A 334 18.97 -26.60 -0.34
CA ASP A 334 17.61 -26.24 -0.76
C ASP A 334 17.61 -25.45 -2.06
N VAL A 335 18.55 -24.50 -2.23
CA VAL A 335 18.72 -23.72 -3.47
C VAL A 335 18.99 -24.64 -4.66
N LEU A 336 19.83 -25.67 -4.49
CA LEU A 336 20.07 -26.66 -5.54
C LEU A 336 18.80 -27.42 -5.92
N ARG A 337 18.03 -27.89 -4.92
CA ARG A 337 16.77 -28.62 -5.14
C ARG A 337 15.68 -27.73 -5.77
N GLN A 338 15.59 -26.49 -5.36
CA GLN A 338 14.69 -25.52 -5.99
C GLN A 338 15.09 -25.28 -7.45
N GLY A 339 16.39 -25.24 -7.75
CA GLY A 339 16.90 -25.15 -9.12
C GLY A 339 16.42 -26.27 -10.04
N GLU A 340 16.25 -27.50 -9.52
CA GLU A 340 15.64 -28.62 -10.25
C GLU A 340 14.16 -28.38 -10.55
N GLU A 341 13.38 -27.85 -9.58
CA GLU A 341 11.98 -27.48 -9.79
C GLU A 341 11.84 -26.34 -10.80
N ILE A 342 12.71 -25.31 -10.72
CA ILE A 342 12.74 -24.20 -11.68
C ILE A 342 13.07 -24.73 -13.10
N ALA A 343 13.99 -25.68 -13.23
CA ALA A 343 14.30 -26.29 -14.53
C ALA A 343 13.07 -27.01 -15.11
N ALA A 344 12.36 -27.79 -14.31
CA ALA A 344 11.13 -28.47 -14.72
C ALA A 344 10.01 -27.45 -15.08
N ALA A 345 9.88 -26.38 -14.32
CA ALA A 345 8.94 -25.30 -14.65
C ALA A 345 9.30 -24.63 -16.00
N ASN A 346 10.56 -24.34 -16.25
CA ASN A 346 11.03 -23.78 -17.51
C ASN A 346 10.70 -24.67 -18.74
N GLU A 347 10.78 -25.99 -18.59
CA GLU A 347 10.36 -26.92 -19.65
C GLU A 347 8.85 -26.83 -19.92
N ALA A 348 8.04 -26.65 -18.86
CA ALA A 348 6.59 -26.60 -18.96
C ALA A 348 6.05 -25.28 -19.54
N VAL A 349 6.73 -24.16 -19.29
CA VAL A 349 6.23 -22.82 -19.64
C VAL A 349 6.98 -22.14 -20.79
N ALA A 350 7.92 -22.84 -21.47
CA ALA A 350 8.66 -22.24 -22.57
C ALA A 350 7.74 -21.57 -23.62
N PRO A 351 8.08 -20.38 -24.18
CA PRO A 351 9.36 -19.68 -24.09
C PRO A 351 9.53 -18.76 -22.86
N PHE A 352 8.58 -18.68 -21.94
CA PHE A 352 8.70 -17.92 -20.71
C PHE A 352 9.91 -18.41 -19.89
N ARG A 353 10.59 -17.52 -19.18
CA ARG A 353 11.79 -17.84 -18.41
C ARG A 353 11.58 -17.65 -16.92
N VAL A 354 11.73 -18.72 -16.13
CA VAL A 354 11.86 -18.65 -14.67
C VAL A 354 13.34 -18.61 -14.33
N LEU A 355 13.77 -17.55 -13.65
CA LEU A 355 15.14 -17.32 -13.22
C LEU A 355 15.38 -17.92 -11.85
N ARG A 356 16.56 -18.51 -11.64
CA ARG A 356 17.04 -18.93 -10.34
C ARG A 356 17.50 -17.71 -9.57
N GLY A 357 16.66 -17.20 -8.68
CA GLY A 357 16.98 -16.06 -7.84
C GLY A 357 17.08 -16.45 -6.37
N ILE A 358 17.43 -15.48 -5.54
CA ILE A 358 17.43 -15.57 -4.07
C ILE A 358 17.28 -14.19 -3.46
N GLU A 359 16.48 -14.03 -2.41
CA GLU A 359 16.58 -12.90 -1.49
C GLU A 359 17.50 -13.29 -0.34
N CYS A 360 18.79 -12.95 -0.52
CA CYS A 360 19.85 -13.30 0.42
C CYS A 360 19.99 -12.26 1.53
N ASP A 361 19.87 -12.69 2.78
CA ASP A 361 20.03 -11.78 3.91
C ASP A 361 21.47 -11.29 4.05
N ILE A 362 21.64 -10.00 4.31
CA ILE A 362 22.92 -9.38 4.60
C ILE A 362 23.18 -9.57 6.10
N LEU A 363 24.23 -10.27 6.46
CA LEU A 363 24.62 -10.50 7.85
C LEU A 363 25.16 -9.21 8.49
N ARG A 364 25.37 -9.23 9.79
CA ARG A 364 25.74 -8.02 10.55
C ARG A 364 27.05 -7.38 10.12
N ASP A 365 27.98 -8.19 9.63
CA ASP A 365 29.30 -7.78 9.13
C ASP A 365 29.30 -7.37 7.64
N GLY A 366 28.15 -7.50 6.96
CA GLY A 366 28.00 -7.18 5.55
C GLY A 366 28.19 -8.37 4.61
N SER A 367 28.59 -9.56 5.12
CA SER A 367 28.62 -10.79 4.33
C SER A 367 27.20 -11.27 4.01
N LEU A 368 27.06 -12.14 3.02
CA LEU A 368 25.79 -12.74 2.62
C LEU A 368 25.56 -14.08 3.32
N ASP A 369 24.32 -14.43 3.55
CA ASP A 369 23.89 -15.64 4.27
C ASP A 369 24.15 -16.95 3.48
N LEU A 370 24.52 -16.86 2.20
CA LEU A 370 24.92 -17.99 1.37
C LEU A 370 26.37 -17.82 0.88
N PRO A 371 27.11 -18.93 0.70
CA PRO A 371 28.48 -18.87 0.18
C PRO A 371 28.50 -18.47 -1.29
N ASP A 372 29.57 -17.79 -1.70
CA ASP A 372 29.78 -17.34 -3.09
C ASP A 372 29.67 -18.46 -4.13
N SER A 373 30.04 -19.69 -3.78
CA SER A 373 29.90 -20.85 -4.66
C SER A 373 28.45 -21.19 -5.01
N VAL A 374 27.49 -20.86 -4.15
CA VAL A 374 26.04 -20.99 -4.42
C VAL A 374 25.53 -19.79 -5.19
N LEU A 375 25.93 -18.59 -4.76
CA LEU A 375 25.52 -17.34 -5.42
C LEU A 375 25.95 -17.28 -6.89
N ALA A 376 27.10 -17.86 -7.22
CA ALA A 376 27.62 -17.95 -8.59
C ALA A 376 26.75 -18.77 -9.56
N GLU A 377 25.91 -19.67 -9.04
CA GLU A 377 25.02 -20.52 -9.82
C GLU A 377 23.65 -19.89 -10.08
N LEU A 378 23.40 -18.70 -9.49
CA LEU A 378 22.11 -18.00 -9.59
C LEU A 378 22.11 -16.96 -10.72
N ASP A 379 20.96 -16.82 -11.36
CA ASP A 379 20.70 -15.81 -12.38
C ASP A 379 20.49 -14.42 -11.76
N TRP A 380 19.88 -14.36 -10.56
CA TRP A 380 19.54 -13.11 -9.88
C TRP A 380 19.72 -13.20 -8.35
N VAL A 381 20.55 -12.34 -7.79
CA VAL A 381 20.77 -12.24 -6.33
C VAL A 381 20.33 -10.88 -5.84
N GLN A 382 19.31 -10.86 -4.98
CA GLN A 382 18.90 -9.68 -4.21
C GLN A 382 19.52 -9.74 -2.82
N ALA A 383 20.27 -8.72 -2.43
CA ALA A 383 20.80 -8.58 -1.09
C ALA A 383 19.80 -7.78 -0.22
N SER A 384 19.46 -8.28 0.96
CA SER A 384 18.35 -7.78 1.77
C SER A 384 18.74 -7.60 3.24
N VAL A 385 18.21 -6.57 3.90
CA VAL A 385 18.38 -6.35 5.34
C VAL A 385 17.05 -6.63 6.05
N HIS A 386 16.91 -7.78 6.72
CA HIS A 386 15.75 -8.09 7.54
C HIS A 386 16.01 -7.79 9.03
N GLY A 387 17.10 -8.25 9.56
CA GLY A 387 17.50 -8.02 10.94
C GLY A 387 18.29 -6.71 11.14
N GLY A 388 18.25 -6.14 12.35
CA GLY A 388 19.11 -5.01 12.72
C GLY A 388 18.70 -3.65 12.14
N GLN A 389 17.43 -3.46 11.74
CA GLN A 389 16.91 -2.23 11.11
C GLN A 389 17.15 -0.92 11.87
N ARG A 390 17.50 -1.00 13.17
CA ARG A 390 17.79 0.16 14.03
C ARG A 390 19.29 0.35 14.28
N MET A 391 20.15 -0.24 13.45
CA MET A 391 21.60 -0.03 13.56
C MET A 391 21.94 1.46 13.36
N PRO A 392 23.04 1.95 14.00
CA PRO A 392 23.56 3.28 13.72
C PRO A 392 23.89 3.47 12.24
N ALA A 393 23.74 4.70 11.71
CA ALA A 393 23.89 5.00 10.29
C ALA A 393 25.21 4.47 9.69
N ARG A 394 26.33 4.70 10.37
CA ARG A 394 27.63 4.22 9.90
C ARG A 394 27.71 2.70 9.77
N GLU A 395 27.13 1.96 10.73
CA GLU A 395 27.15 0.51 10.73
C GLU A 395 26.19 -0.05 9.66
N MET A 396 24.97 0.51 9.56
CA MET A 396 24.00 0.14 8.55
C MET A 396 24.55 0.36 7.14
N THR A 397 25.15 1.52 6.90
CA THR A 397 25.72 1.87 5.60
C THR A 397 26.89 0.94 5.26
N ALA A 398 27.87 0.77 6.16
CA ALA A 398 28.99 -0.13 5.92
C ALA A 398 28.55 -1.57 5.59
N ARG A 399 27.54 -2.09 6.32
CA ARG A 399 26.92 -3.40 6.13
C ARG A 399 26.33 -3.54 4.72
N ALA A 400 25.53 -2.58 4.29
CA ALA A 400 24.89 -2.63 2.97
C ALA A 400 25.91 -2.49 1.82
N LEU A 401 26.87 -1.55 1.94
CA LEU A 401 27.87 -1.32 0.93
C LEU A 401 28.81 -2.52 0.75
N GLU A 402 29.14 -3.24 1.82
CA GLU A 402 29.95 -4.47 1.74
C GLU A 402 29.21 -5.54 0.94
N ALA A 403 27.92 -5.76 1.20
CA ALA A 403 27.11 -6.69 0.41
C ALA A 403 26.99 -6.28 -1.06
N MET A 404 26.80 -4.99 -1.35
CA MET A 404 26.70 -4.48 -2.73
C MET A 404 28.02 -4.67 -3.52
N ARG A 405 29.17 -4.81 -2.85
CA ARG A 405 30.45 -5.10 -3.52
C ARG A 405 30.65 -6.58 -3.85
N ASN A 406 29.80 -7.46 -3.35
CA ASN A 406 29.84 -8.86 -3.74
C ASN A 406 29.51 -8.99 -5.24
N PRO A 407 30.35 -9.68 -6.05
CA PRO A 407 30.21 -9.69 -7.51
C PRO A 407 28.95 -10.41 -8.03
N TYR A 408 28.26 -11.14 -7.18
CA TYR A 408 27.04 -11.87 -7.54
C TYR A 408 25.77 -11.07 -7.26
N VAL A 409 25.82 -10.04 -6.40
CA VAL A 409 24.67 -9.18 -6.10
C VAL A 409 24.29 -8.35 -7.31
N ARG A 410 23.00 -8.37 -7.64
CA ARG A 410 22.40 -7.60 -8.75
C ARG A 410 21.51 -6.48 -8.27
N CYS A 411 20.90 -6.63 -7.09
CA CYS A 411 19.96 -5.67 -6.54
C CYS A 411 20.09 -5.56 -5.02
N LEU A 412 19.99 -4.34 -4.47
CA LEU A 412 19.75 -4.12 -3.05
C LEU A 412 18.23 -4.02 -2.83
N SER A 413 17.68 -5.02 -2.14
CA SER A 413 16.24 -5.17 -1.91
C SER A 413 15.75 -4.20 -0.84
N HIS A 414 14.55 -3.61 -1.05
CA HIS A 414 13.87 -2.67 -0.14
C HIS A 414 14.85 -1.89 0.77
N PRO A 415 15.68 -1.03 0.18
CA PRO A 415 16.93 -0.52 0.80
C PRO A 415 16.73 0.21 2.13
N LYS A 416 15.61 0.89 2.30
CA LYS A 416 15.29 1.64 3.52
C LYS A 416 14.55 0.82 4.56
N GLY A 417 14.10 -0.39 4.22
CA GLY A 417 13.47 -1.33 5.14
C GLY A 417 12.29 -0.76 5.91
N ARG A 418 11.60 0.25 5.37
CA ARG A 418 10.44 0.86 6.01
C ARG A 418 9.23 -0.06 6.00
N ILE A 419 8.32 0.15 6.95
CA ILE A 419 6.95 -0.38 6.90
C ILE A 419 6.02 0.78 7.24
N ILE A 420 5.22 1.20 6.28
CA ILE A 420 4.34 2.37 6.37
C ILE A 420 3.44 2.24 7.60
N ASN A 421 3.34 3.30 8.39
CA ASN A 421 2.64 3.37 9.67
C ASN A 421 3.22 2.51 10.83
N HIS A 422 4.23 1.66 10.61
CA HIS A 422 4.74 0.73 11.61
C HIS A 422 6.22 0.91 11.94
N ARG A 423 7.06 1.02 10.94
CA ARG A 423 8.52 1.12 11.09
C ARG A 423 9.07 2.20 10.18
N PRO A 424 9.80 3.19 10.72
CA PRO A 424 10.47 4.19 9.91
C PRO A 424 11.58 3.56 9.06
N GLU A 425 12.08 4.32 8.12
CA GLU A 425 13.27 3.98 7.34
C GLU A 425 14.48 3.70 8.24
N ASN A 426 15.30 2.74 7.84
CA ASN A 426 16.60 2.52 8.44
C ASN A 426 17.56 3.68 8.10
N ALA A 427 18.71 3.69 8.76
CA ALA A 427 19.66 4.78 8.66
C ALA A 427 20.72 4.61 7.55
N LEU A 428 20.43 3.80 6.49
CA LEU A 428 21.28 3.68 5.32
C LEU A 428 21.51 5.05 4.67
N ASP A 429 22.75 5.42 4.45
CA ASP A 429 23.15 6.58 3.66
C ASP A 429 23.00 6.27 2.17
N LEU A 430 21.99 6.87 1.53
CA LEU A 430 21.68 6.60 0.13
C LEU A 430 22.72 7.21 -0.83
N ASP A 431 23.36 8.33 -0.48
CA ASP A 431 24.36 8.92 -1.36
C ASP A 431 25.57 7.99 -1.52
N GLN A 432 26.06 7.41 -0.42
CA GLN A 432 27.10 6.39 -0.47
C GLN A 432 26.62 5.10 -1.17
N ALA A 433 25.36 4.71 -1.00
CA ALA A 433 24.81 3.55 -1.70
C ALA A 433 24.75 3.81 -3.22
N PHE A 434 24.42 5.02 -3.66
CA PHE A 434 24.42 5.39 -5.08
C PHE A 434 25.83 5.34 -5.67
N GLU A 435 26.85 5.83 -4.95
CA GLU A 435 28.26 5.73 -5.38
C GLU A 435 28.64 4.26 -5.62
N VAL A 436 28.38 3.38 -4.67
CA VAL A 436 28.70 1.95 -4.82
C VAL A 436 27.84 1.27 -5.89
N ALA A 437 26.57 1.64 -6.02
CA ALA A 437 25.71 1.14 -7.09
C ALA A 437 26.27 1.45 -8.49
N LEU A 438 26.81 2.66 -8.69
CA LEU A 438 27.45 3.06 -9.94
C LEU A 438 28.78 2.31 -10.17
N GLU A 439 29.55 2.04 -9.12
CA GLU A 439 30.81 1.29 -9.20
C GLU A 439 30.58 -0.19 -9.58
N THR A 440 29.53 -0.80 -9.00
CA THR A 440 29.30 -2.26 -9.08
C THR A 440 28.24 -2.65 -10.11
N GLY A 441 27.40 -1.72 -10.56
CA GLY A 441 26.25 -1.99 -11.42
C GLY A 441 25.04 -2.56 -10.67
N VAL A 442 25.06 -2.62 -9.32
CA VAL A 442 23.93 -3.06 -8.49
C VAL A 442 22.78 -2.08 -8.62
N ALA A 443 21.60 -2.59 -8.95
CA ALA A 443 20.39 -1.79 -8.99
C ALA A 443 19.75 -1.62 -7.59
N LEU A 444 18.88 -0.64 -7.45
CA LEU A 444 18.11 -0.43 -6.22
C LEU A 444 16.64 -0.78 -6.45
N GLU A 445 16.05 -1.52 -5.53
CA GLU A 445 14.66 -1.95 -5.64
C GLU A 445 13.67 -0.80 -5.38
N VAL A 446 12.59 -0.82 -6.15
CA VAL A 446 11.33 -0.12 -5.88
C VAL A 446 10.30 -1.21 -5.61
N ASN A 447 10.21 -1.63 -4.36
CA ASN A 447 9.37 -2.71 -3.89
C ASN A 447 7.90 -2.27 -3.85
N GLY A 448 7.03 -3.02 -4.51
CA GLY A 448 5.61 -2.72 -4.68
C GLY A 448 4.71 -3.24 -3.56
N LEU A 449 5.23 -3.87 -2.49
CA LEU A 449 4.39 -4.24 -1.36
C LEU A 449 3.70 -3.00 -0.77
N PRO A 450 2.35 -3.03 -0.60
CA PRO A 450 1.58 -1.85 -0.24
C PRO A 450 1.95 -1.21 1.11
N ASP A 451 2.55 -1.96 2.00
CA ASP A 451 3.03 -1.48 3.30
C ASP A 451 4.51 -1.08 3.31
N ARG A 452 5.23 -1.30 2.17
CA ARG A 452 6.65 -0.91 2.00
C ARG A 452 6.78 0.29 1.06
N LEU A 453 6.52 0.12 -0.24
CA LEU A 453 6.78 1.07 -1.34
C LEU A 453 8.21 1.64 -1.23
N ASP A 454 9.22 0.76 -1.21
CA ASP A 454 10.60 1.05 -0.87
C ASP A 454 11.54 0.63 -2.02
N LEU A 455 12.24 1.57 -2.62
CA LEU A 455 12.39 3.00 -2.40
C LEU A 455 11.10 3.81 -2.66
N ARG A 456 10.87 4.86 -1.86
CA ARG A 456 9.82 5.84 -2.14
C ARG A 456 10.22 6.79 -3.29
N GLY A 457 9.20 7.46 -3.90
CA GLY A 457 9.40 8.29 -5.08
C GLY A 457 10.51 9.34 -4.97
N GLU A 458 10.66 10.01 -3.82
CA GLU A 458 11.74 10.98 -3.57
C GLU A 458 13.15 10.33 -3.66
N HIS A 459 13.31 9.13 -3.11
CA HIS A 459 14.57 8.39 -3.17
C HIS A 459 14.85 7.87 -4.58
N VAL A 460 13.80 7.42 -5.28
CA VAL A 460 13.89 7.02 -6.70
C VAL A 460 14.39 8.20 -7.54
N ARG A 461 13.83 9.39 -7.35
CA ARG A 461 14.28 10.58 -8.07
C ARG A 461 15.77 10.86 -7.87
N ARG A 462 16.23 10.80 -6.62
CA ARG A 462 17.66 10.97 -6.30
C ARG A 462 18.54 9.90 -6.94
N ALA A 463 18.09 8.64 -6.95
CA ALA A 463 18.82 7.54 -7.59
C ALA A 463 18.97 7.77 -9.09
N ILE A 464 17.90 8.15 -9.79
CA ILE A 464 17.90 8.44 -11.23
C ILE A 464 18.76 9.67 -11.54
N GLU A 465 18.65 10.74 -10.76
CA GLU A 465 19.46 11.95 -10.91
C GLU A 465 20.98 11.63 -10.72
N ALA A 466 21.29 10.65 -9.88
CA ALA A 466 22.66 10.13 -9.73
C ALA A 466 23.09 9.18 -10.84
N GLY A 467 22.18 8.70 -11.70
CA GLY A 467 22.45 7.75 -12.78
C GLY A 467 22.36 6.27 -12.37
N VAL A 468 21.79 5.97 -11.20
CA VAL A 468 21.59 4.61 -10.69
C VAL A 468 20.32 4.01 -11.28
N ARG A 469 20.40 2.78 -11.80
CA ARG A 469 19.23 2.04 -12.28
C ARG A 469 18.40 1.47 -11.12
N ILE A 470 17.11 1.35 -11.36
CA ILE A 470 16.16 0.78 -10.40
C ILE A 470 15.53 -0.52 -10.94
N VAL A 471 14.98 -1.31 -10.05
CA VAL A 471 14.15 -2.49 -10.37
C VAL A 471 12.77 -2.27 -9.76
N CYS A 472 11.72 -2.31 -10.57
CA CYS A 472 10.36 -2.39 -10.07
C CYS A 472 10.01 -3.85 -9.79
N SER A 473 9.62 -4.19 -8.56
CA SER A 473 9.33 -5.56 -8.17
C SER A 473 8.14 -5.65 -7.24
N THR A 474 7.54 -6.82 -7.14
CA THR A 474 6.31 -6.99 -6.37
C THR A 474 6.52 -7.47 -4.96
N ASP A 475 7.61 -8.20 -4.68
CA ASP A 475 7.80 -8.95 -3.43
C ASP A 475 6.58 -9.86 -3.17
N ALA A 476 6.10 -10.50 -4.25
CA ALA A 476 4.84 -11.22 -4.26
C ALA A 476 4.98 -12.57 -3.55
N HIS A 477 4.11 -12.81 -2.56
CA HIS A 477 4.00 -14.08 -1.84
C HIS A 477 2.80 -14.91 -2.32
N SER A 478 2.22 -14.57 -3.45
CA SER A 478 1.12 -15.30 -4.11
C SER A 478 0.95 -14.78 -5.53
N VAL A 479 0.30 -15.54 -6.40
CA VAL A 479 -0.04 -15.13 -7.78
C VAL A 479 -0.72 -13.76 -7.82
N ARG A 480 -1.65 -13.50 -6.89
CA ARG A 480 -2.30 -12.19 -6.80
C ARG A 480 -1.33 -11.07 -6.45
N GLY A 481 -0.30 -11.35 -5.64
CA GLY A 481 0.71 -10.37 -5.24
C GLY A 481 1.46 -9.75 -6.42
N LEU A 482 1.56 -10.46 -7.55
CA LEU A 482 2.12 -9.94 -8.81
C LEU A 482 1.41 -8.66 -9.32
N ALA A 483 0.18 -8.39 -8.86
CA ALA A 483 -0.51 -7.12 -9.13
C ALA A 483 0.15 -5.90 -8.47
N ASN A 484 0.99 -6.10 -7.47
CA ASN A 484 1.72 -5.03 -6.80
C ASN A 484 2.72 -4.31 -7.72
N MET A 485 3.00 -4.86 -8.91
CA MET A 485 3.83 -4.19 -9.92
C MET A 485 3.30 -2.80 -10.27
N GLU A 486 1.98 -2.61 -10.33
CA GLU A 486 1.41 -1.29 -10.53
C GLU A 486 1.87 -0.30 -9.44
N LEU A 487 1.92 -0.73 -8.18
CA LEU A 487 2.35 0.13 -7.07
C LEU A 487 3.84 0.47 -7.17
N ALA A 488 4.68 -0.49 -7.58
CA ALA A 488 6.11 -0.26 -7.82
C ALA A 488 6.31 0.75 -8.96
N VAL A 489 5.67 0.54 -10.10
CA VAL A 489 5.76 1.43 -11.26
C VAL A 489 5.24 2.83 -10.93
N ARG A 490 4.08 2.94 -10.27
CA ARG A 490 3.54 4.26 -9.86
C ARG A 490 4.46 4.99 -8.89
N THR A 491 5.12 4.25 -7.98
CA THR A 491 6.15 4.82 -7.10
C THR A 491 7.38 5.28 -7.89
N ALA A 492 7.82 4.49 -8.88
CA ALA A 492 8.91 4.88 -9.77
C ALA A 492 8.57 6.15 -10.60
N ARG A 493 7.34 6.25 -11.13
CA ARG A 493 6.85 7.44 -11.85
C ARG A 493 6.86 8.69 -10.98
N ARG A 494 6.52 8.59 -9.69
CA ARG A 494 6.66 9.71 -8.74
C ARG A 494 8.11 10.16 -8.60
N GLY A 495 9.05 9.27 -8.83
CA GLY A 495 10.49 9.56 -8.92
C GLY A 495 10.95 10.01 -10.29
N TRP A 496 10.05 10.27 -11.24
CA TRP A 496 10.36 10.69 -12.62
C TRP A 496 11.04 9.61 -13.48
N ALA A 497 10.92 8.34 -13.11
CA ALA A 497 11.51 7.22 -13.85
C ALA A 497 10.93 7.09 -15.26
N THR A 498 11.81 6.85 -16.21
CA THR A 498 11.49 6.40 -17.57
C THR A 498 11.75 4.90 -17.69
N ALA A 499 11.29 4.25 -18.77
CA ALA A 499 11.58 2.83 -19.01
C ALA A 499 13.10 2.56 -19.08
N ALA A 500 13.92 3.52 -19.52
CA ALA A 500 15.38 3.38 -19.59
C ALA A 500 16.06 3.31 -18.22
N ASP A 501 15.42 3.83 -17.18
CA ASP A 501 15.93 3.81 -15.80
C ASP A 501 15.64 2.48 -15.09
N VAL A 502 14.73 1.64 -15.65
CA VAL A 502 14.19 0.43 -15.02
C VAL A 502 14.81 -0.81 -15.65
N VAL A 503 15.54 -1.61 -14.86
CA VAL A 503 16.23 -2.82 -15.33
C VAL A 503 15.25 -3.82 -15.95
N ASN A 504 14.13 -4.08 -15.29
CA ASN A 504 13.17 -5.07 -15.78
C ASN A 504 12.14 -4.52 -16.78
N ALA A 505 12.38 -3.36 -17.34
CA ALA A 505 11.81 -2.93 -18.63
C ALA A 505 12.64 -3.43 -19.82
N LEU A 506 13.82 -4.02 -19.58
CA LEU A 506 14.68 -4.62 -20.59
C LEU A 506 14.32 -6.10 -20.81
N PRO A 507 14.64 -6.69 -21.99
CA PRO A 507 14.63 -8.13 -22.17
C PRO A 507 15.56 -8.82 -21.17
N TRP A 508 15.26 -10.07 -20.85
CA TRP A 508 16.09 -10.87 -19.96
C TRP A 508 17.56 -10.99 -20.38
N GLU A 509 17.82 -11.02 -21.70
CA GLU A 509 19.15 -11.23 -22.27
C GLU A 509 20.03 -9.95 -22.25
N ASP A 510 19.45 -8.78 -21.95
CA ASP A 510 20.12 -7.47 -21.91
C ASP A 510 20.44 -7.01 -20.48
#